data_7b10481f54969246dcabf590be499c59
#
_entry.id   7b10481f54969246dcabf590be499c59
#
_cell.length_a   1.000
_cell.length_b   1.000
_cell.length_c   1.000
_cell.angle_alpha   90.00
_cell.angle_beta   90.00
_cell.angle_gamma   90.00
#
_symmetry.space_group_name_H-M   'P 1'
#
loop_
_entity.id
_entity.type
_entity.pdbx_description
1 polymer ?
#
loop_
_entity_poly.entity_id
_entity_poly.type
_entity_poly.pdbx_seq_one_letter_code
_entity_poly.pdbx_strand_id
1 'polypeptide(L)'
;MRRLGGRLRVRGLAVASWLACHLPERPLIAIAELAGDAWYRATPERAAQARRNLARVVTWLAANDRGTPLARAAARDPRALERLVRLAYRHAARYYLEVMRTPAIAGADLPTRIAIETPETVEAAFAPGRPAIFVGLHFGAIELPALYLASRVGEAVGPMETLDDPDLQAWFVRSRGSVGLRIVGLREARRELTAALRAGTYVGLVGDRDLTGGGTLTDLFGAPARLPLGPALLAIETGAPAYVAAVRRAGPGRYIGRLEDVDVAMEGSRRERATATTASIARAFERVIADAPEQWWAVFFPIWPDLAPVRPPTEPESPG
;
A
#
# COMPACT_ATOMS: atom_id res chain seq x y z
N MET A 1 0.06 -33.95 -9.69
CA MET A 1 -0.94 -33.46 -8.73
C MET A 1 -0.83 -31.96 -8.43
N ARG A 2 0.36 -31.36 -8.17
CA ARG A 2 0.51 -29.90 -7.87
C ARG A 2 -0.07 -28.95 -8.95
N ARG A 3 0.14 -29.24 -10.25
CA ARG A 3 -0.37 -28.41 -11.36
C ARG A 3 -1.90 -28.44 -11.53
N LEU A 4 -2.57 -29.55 -11.17
CA LEU A 4 -4.04 -29.63 -11.23
C LEU A 4 -4.68 -28.78 -10.13
N GLY A 5 -4.10 -28.78 -8.92
CA GLY A 5 -4.57 -27.96 -7.80
C GLY A 5 -4.43 -26.45 -8.04
N GLY A 6 -3.35 -26.02 -8.73
CA GLY A 6 -3.14 -24.62 -9.15
C GLY A 6 -4.23 -24.14 -10.11
N ARG A 7 -4.49 -24.90 -11.16
CA ARG A 7 -5.54 -24.58 -12.15
C ARG A 7 -6.95 -24.52 -11.56
N LEU A 8 -7.27 -25.41 -10.61
CA LEU A 8 -8.56 -25.38 -9.91
C LEU A 8 -8.68 -24.11 -9.03
N ARG A 9 -7.62 -23.73 -8.32
CA ARG A 9 -7.59 -22.49 -7.51
C ARG A 9 -7.80 -21.26 -8.37
N VAL A 10 -7.07 -21.11 -9.49
CA VAL A 10 -7.22 -19.97 -10.41
C VAL A 10 -8.62 -19.92 -11.04
N ARG A 11 -9.20 -21.08 -11.40
CA ARG A 11 -10.59 -21.14 -11.87
C ARG A 11 -11.56 -20.70 -10.77
N GLY A 12 -11.38 -21.17 -9.54
CA GLY A 12 -12.16 -20.72 -8.39
C GLY A 12 -12.06 -19.22 -8.15
N LEU A 13 -10.84 -18.65 -8.26
CA LEU A 13 -10.62 -17.22 -8.15
C LEU A 13 -11.30 -16.43 -9.29
N ALA A 14 -11.24 -16.94 -10.52
CA ALA A 14 -11.91 -16.33 -11.67
C ALA A 14 -13.45 -16.31 -11.51
N VAL A 15 -14.02 -17.42 -11.03
CA VAL A 15 -15.45 -17.48 -10.71
C VAL A 15 -15.82 -16.55 -9.56
N ALA A 16 -15.00 -16.51 -8.49
CA ALA A 16 -15.21 -15.61 -7.36
C ALA A 16 -15.13 -14.14 -7.78
N SER A 17 -14.15 -13.79 -8.64
CA SER A 17 -14.01 -12.46 -9.21
C SER A 17 -15.21 -12.10 -10.09
N TRP A 18 -15.66 -13.03 -10.96
CA TRP A 18 -16.83 -12.81 -11.77
C TRP A 18 -18.10 -12.57 -10.92
N LEU A 19 -18.35 -13.42 -9.92
CA LEU A 19 -19.45 -13.22 -8.98
C LEU A 19 -19.33 -11.89 -8.23
N ALA A 20 -18.14 -11.57 -7.72
CA ALA A 20 -17.88 -10.31 -7.02
C ALA A 20 -18.15 -9.09 -7.90
N CYS A 21 -17.90 -9.16 -9.20
CA CYS A 21 -18.18 -8.06 -10.14
C CYS A 21 -19.68 -7.89 -10.45
N HIS A 22 -20.49 -8.96 -10.36
CA HIS A 22 -21.92 -8.93 -10.73
C HIS A 22 -22.87 -8.79 -9.54
N LEU A 23 -22.39 -9.03 -8.33
CA LEU A 23 -23.18 -8.88 -7.12
C LEU A 23 -23.16 -7.44 -6.58
N PRO A 24 -24.23 -7.01 -5.86
CA PRO A 24 -24.26 -5.71 -5.22
C PRO A 24 -23.12 -5.52 -4.24
N GLU A 25 -22.52 -4.33 -4.23
CA GLU A 25 -21.31 -4.03 -3.45
C GLU A 25 -21.53 -4.09 -1.94
N ARG A 26 -22.66 -3.55 -1.45
CA ARG A 26 -22.94 -3.45 0.00
C ARG A 26 -22.96 -4.82 0.71
N PRO A 27 -23.67 -5.86 0.23
CA PRO A 27 -23.61 -7.19 0.84
C PRO A 27 -22.20 -7.79 0.82
N LEU A 28 -21.46 -7.61 -0.27
CA LEU A 28 -20.09 -8.12 -0.38
C LEU A 28 -19.14 -7.45 0.63
N ILE A 29 -19.28 -6.14 0.85
CA ILE A 29 -18.54 -5.43 1.89
C ILE A 29 -18.88 -6.00 3.27
N ALA A 30 -20.15 -6.22 3.59
CA ALA A 30 -20.55 -6.78 4.87
C ALA A 30 -19.94 -8.18 5.09
N ILE A 31 -19.94 -9.02 4.05
CA ILE A 31 -19.30 -10.35 4.09
C ILE A 31 -17.77 -10.22 4.31
N ALA A 32 -17.12 -9.32 3.59
CA ALA A 32 -15.68 -9.08 3.76
C ALA A 32 -15.35 -8.59 5.18
N GLU A 33 -16.16 -7.69 5.75
CA GLU A 33 -15.97 -7.21 7.11
C GLU A 33 -16.18 -8.29 8.17
N LEU A 34 -17.18 -9.19 7.98
CA LEU A 34 -17.36 -10.37 8.82
C LEU A 34 -16.16 -11.33 8.71
N ALA A 35 -15.63 -11.53 7.50
CA ALA A 35 -14.41 -12.31 7.30
C ALA A 35 -13.20 -11.65 7.99
N GLY A 36 -13.11 -10.32 7.97
CA GLY A 36 -12.10 -9.56 8.73
C GLY A 36 -12.21 -9.78 10.24
N ASP A 37 -13.42 -9.78 10.79
CA ASP A 37 -13.67 -10.07 12.21
C ASP A 37 -13.31 -11.52 12.57
N ALA A 38 -13.57 -12.48 11.69
CA ALA A 38 -13.17 -13.87 11.88
C ALA A 38 -11.64 -14.01 11.82
N TRP A 39 -11.01 -13.35 10.87
CA TRP A 39 -9.55 -13.33 10.74
C TRP A 39 -8.86 -12.73 11.98
N TYR A 40 -9.36 -11.59 12.50
CA TYR A 40 -8.89 -11.00 13.74
C TYR A 40 -8.89 -12.02 14.89
N ARG A 41 -9.97 -12.79 15.06
CA ARG A 41 -10.08 -13.82 16.12
C ARG A 41 -9.13 -15.00 15.88
N ALA A 42 -8.90 -15.36 14.63
CA ALA A 42 -8.07 -16.50 14.25
C ALA A 42 -6.56 -16.24 14.31
N THR A 43 -6.13 -14.95 14.40
CA THR A 43 -4.70 -14.60 14.35
C THR A 43 -4.28 -13.66 15.49
N PRO A 44 -4.29 -14.14 16.75
CA PRO A 44 -4.03 -13.30 17.93
C PRO A 44 -2.64 -12.67 17.95
N GLU A 45 -1.61 -13.35 17.45
CA GLU A 45 -0.25 -12.82 17.35
C GLU A 45 -0.15 -11.65 16.38
N ARG A 46 -0.81 -11.78 15.22
CA ARG A 46 -0.89 -10.70 14.23
C ARG A 46 -1.70 -9.52 14.77
N ALA A 47 -2.78 -9.78 15.51
CA ALA A 47 -3.55 -8.74 16.18
C ALA A 47 -2.71 -8.01 17.25
N ALA A 48 -1.88 -8.74 17.99
CA ALA A 48 -0.95 -8.15 18.95
C ALA A 48 0.09 -7.25 18.24
N GLN A 49 0.62 -7.65 17.09
CA GLN A 49 1.52 -6.80 16.29
C GLN A 49 0.82 -5.54 15.82
N ALA A 50 -0.37 -5.66 15.24
CA ALA A 50 -1.17 -4.52 14.80
C ALA A 50 -1.48 -3.54 15.95
N ARG A 51 -1.78 -4.08 17.13
CA ARG A 51 -2.05 -3.29 18.33
C ARG A 51 -0.82 -2.47 18.77
N ARG A 52 0.39 -3.08 18.80
CA ARG A 52 1.63 -2.36 19.11
C ARG A 52 1.90 -1.23 18.12
N ASN A 53 1.77 -1.53 16.84
CA ASN A 53 2.01 -0.56 15.76
C ASN A 53 0.98 0.59 15.80
N LEU A 54 -0.30 0.28 15.90
CA LEU A 54 -1.36 1.29 15.99
C LEU A 54 -1.25 2.11 17.28
N ALA A 55 -0.86 1.51 18.42
CA ALA A 55 -0.64 2.26 19.66
C ALA A 55 0.42 3.35 19.46
N ARG A 56 1.55 3.07 18.78
CA ARG A 56 2.55 4.08 18.44
C ARG A 56 1.96 5.18 17.59
N VAL A 57 1.29 4.81 16.49
CA VAL A 57 0.68 5.77 15.56
C VAL A 57 -0.29 6.70 16.27
N VAL A 58 -1.25 6.16 17.04
CA VAL A 58 -2.26 6.99 17.69
C VAL A 58 -1.69 7.85 18.83
N THR A 59 -0.67 7.37 19.54
CA THR A 59 0.03 8.16 20.55
C THR A 59 0.72 9.37 19.92
N TRP A 60 1.44 9.16 18.82
CA TRP A 60 2.08 10.25 18.09
C TRP A 60 1.06 11.21 17.49
N LEU A 61 -0.02 10.71 16.88
CA LEU A 61 -1.08 11.53 16.32
C LEU A 61 -1.73 12.42 17.39
N ALA A 62 -2.03 11.86 18.57
CA ALA A 62 -2.61 12.61 19.67
C ALA A 62 -1.65 13.68 20.22
N ALA A 63 -0.35 13.38 20.31
CA ALA A 63 0.67 14.32 20.77
C ALA A 63 0.90 15.50 19.79
N ASN A 64 0.53 15.32 18.51
CA ASN A 64 0.67 16.32 17.46
C ASN A 64 -0.68 16.93 17.01
N ASP A 65 -1.75 16.77 17.78
CA ASP A 65 -3.11 17.25 17.50
C ASP A 65 -3.66 16.78 16.13
N ARG A 66 -3.26 15.58 15.70
CA ARG A 66 -3.63 14.96 14.42
C ARG A 66 -4.53 13.74 14.62
N GLY A 67 -5.00 13.21 13.52
CA GLY A 67 -5.77 11.96 13.47
C GLY A 67 -7.26 12.14 13.68
N THR A 68 -7.98 11.07 13.39
CA THR A 68 -9.45 11.00 13.53
C THR A 68 -9.88 11.04 15.00
N PRO A 69 -11.15 11.36 15.32
CA PRO A 69 -11.66 11.27 16.69
C PRO A 69 -11.44 9.88 17.33
N LEU A 70 -11.60 8.80 16.56
CA LEU A 70 -11.34 7.44 17.03
C LEU A 70 -9.85 7.22 17.33
N ALA A 71 -8.95 7.71 16.49
CA ALA A 71 -7.51 7.60 16.70
C ALA A 71 -7.07 8.35 17.98
N ARG A 72 -7.59 9.56 18.19
CA ARG A 72 -7.31 10.32 19.43
C ARG A 72 -7.87 9.65 20.69
N ALA A 73 -9.05 9.03 20.58
CA ALA A 73 -9.61 8.23 21.69
C ALA A 73 -8.74 7.00 21.95
N ALA A 74 -8.26 6.31 20.90
CA ALA A 74 -7.43 5.10 21.00
C ALA A 74 -6.06 5.35 21.67
N ALA A 75 -5.56 6.57 21.65
CA ALA A 75 -4.34 6.94 22.37
C ALA A 75 -4.49 6.89 23.90
N ARG A 76 -5.72 6.92 24.43
CA ARG A 76 -6.03 7.01 25.86
C ARG A 76 -6.90 5.86 26.37
N ASP A 77 -7.63 5.19 25.49
CA ASP A 77 -8.56 4.12 25.83
C ASP A 77 -8.20 2.82 25.10
N PRO A 78 -7.81 1.76 25.86
CA PRO A 78 -7.52 0.45 25.27
C PRO A 78 -8.69 -0.16 24.46
N ARG A 79 -9.94 0.14 24.82
CA ARG A 79 -11.11 -0.36 24.09
C ARG A 79 -11.25 0.34 22.73
N ALA A 80 -10.96 1.63 22.66
CA ALA A 80 -10.92 2.37 21.40
C ALA A 80 -9.76 1.87 20.51
N LEU A 81 -8.59 1.59 21.07
CA LEU A 81 -7.47 0.97 20.36
C LEU A 81 -7.85 -0.40 19.79
N GLU A 82 -8.49 -1.24 20.58
CA GLU A 82 -8.94 -2.56 20.14
C GLU A 82 -9.97 -2.49 19.02
N ARG A 83 -10.87 -1.50 19.08
CA ARG A 83 -11.81 -1.20 18.00
C ARG A 83 -11.06 -0.79 16.71
N LEU A 84 -10.00 0.02 16.84
CA LEU A 84 -9.17 0.44 15.71
C LEU A 84 -8.45 -0.76 15.05
N VAL A 85 -7.90 -1.67 15.87
CA VAL A 85 -7.27 -2.92 15.39
C VAL A 85 -8.28 -3.78 14.61
N ARG A 86 -9.49 -3.98 15.13
CA ARG A 86 -10.54 -4.73 14.42
C ARG A 86 -10.94 -4.08 13.10
N LEU A 87 -11.04 -2.75 13.07
CA LEU A 87 -11.30 -2.01 11.83
C LEU A 87 -10.18 -2.23 10.80
N ALA A 88 -8.91 -2.27 11.23
CA ALA A 88 -7.80 -2.57 10.32
C ALA A 88 -7.95 -3.95 9.66
N TYR A 89 -8.40 -4.97 10.38
CA TYR A 89 -8.70 -6.29 9.81
C TYR A 89 -9.86 -6.26 8.81
N ARG A 90 -10.93 -5.52 9.11
CA ARG A 90 -12.05 -5.34 8.17
C ARG A 90 -11.59 -4.64 6.88
N HIS A 91 -10.78 -3.59 7.00
CA HIS A 91 -10.23 -2.89 5.83
C HIS A 91 -9.26 -3.76 5.03
N ALA A 92 -8.45 -4.59 5.69
CA ALA A 92 -7.59 -5.56 4.99
C ALA A 92 -8.40 -6.64 4.26
N ALA A 93 -9.50 -7.12 4.84
CA ALA A 93 -10.39 -8.05 4.16
C ALA A 93 -11.10 -7.41 2.95
N ARG A 94 -11.51 -6.14 3.05
CA ARG A 94 -12.06 -5.37 1.93
C ARG A 94 -11.06 -5.19 0.79
N TYR A 95 -9.76 -5.07 1.07
CA TYR A 95 -8.73 -5.04 0.04
C TYR A 95 -8.81 -6.29 -0.88
N TYR A 96 -8.92 -7.49 -0.31
CA TYR A 96 -9.05 -8.70 -1.13
C TYR A 96 -10.33 -8.72 -1.96
N LEU A 97 -11.43 -8.18 -1.43
CA LEU A 97 -12.67 -8.00 -2.21
C LEU A 97 -12.45 -7.03 -3.38
N GLU A 98 -11.77 -5.91 -3.16
CA GLU A 98 -11.49 -4.91 -4.20
C GLU A 98 -10.57 -5.47 -5.29
N VAL A 99 -9.55 -6.25 -4.93
CA VAL A 99 -8.71 -6.98 -5.90
C VAL A 99 -9.55 -7.90 -6.79
N MET A 100 -10.50 -8.65 -6.22
CA MET A 100 -11.41 -9.48 -7.01
C MET A 100 -12.36 -8.65 -7.88
N ARG A 101 -12.72 -7.45 -7.45
CA ARG A 101 -13.61 -6.51 -8.17
C ARG A 101 -12.87 -5.55 -9.11
N THR A 102 -11.55 -5.65 -9.26
CA THR A 102 -10.76 -4.76 -10.12
C THR A 102 -11.40 -4.54 -11.50
N PRO A 103 -11.91 -5.56 -12.24
CA PRO A 103 -12.55 -5.34 -13.52
C PRO A 103 -13.82 -4.47 -13.47
N ALA A 104 -14.59 -4.55 -12.38
CA ALA A 104 -15.80 -3.74 -12.19
C ALA A 104 -15.50 -2.35 -11.64
N ILE A 105 -14.38 -2.16 -10.97
CA ILE A 105 -13.97 -0.88 -10.39
C ILE A 105 -13.26 -0.03 -11.45
N ALA A 106 -12.47 -0.65 -12.33
CA ALA A 106 -11.68 0.02 -13.37
C ALA A 106 -12.51 0.54 -14.55
N GLY A 107 -13.83 0.62 -14.41
CA GLY A 107 -14.73 1.15 -15.45
C GLY A 107 -14.58 2.66 -15.67
N ALA A 108 -15.27 3.16 -16.69
CA ALA A 108 -15.24 4.58 -17.09
C ALA A 108 -15.74 5.55 -15.99
N ASP A 109 -16.46 5.05 -15.00
CA ASP A 109 -16.97 5.79 -13.84
C ASP A 109 -15.97 5.89 -12.67
N LEU A 110 -14.80 5.24 -12.76
CA LEU A 110 -13.78 5.27 -11.70
C LEU A 110 -13.44 6.70 -11.23
N PRO A 111 -13.19 7.69 -12.10
CA PRO A 111 -12.89 9.06 -11.68
C PRO A 111 -14.03 9.71 -10.89
N THR A 112 -15.29 9.35 -11.17
CA THR A 112 -16.45 9.90 -10.46
C THR A 112 -16.65 9.31 -9.06
N ARG A 113 -16.03 8.17 -8.78
CA ARG A 113 -16.08 7.47 -7.48
C ARG A 113 -15.00 7.95 -6.51
N ILE A 114 -14.03 8.71 -7.00
CA ILE A 114 -12.88 9.21 -6.21
C ILE A 114 -12.98 10.73 -6.11
N ALA A 115 -13.33 11.26 -4.94
CA ALA A 115 -13.20 12.68 -4.66
C ALA A 115 -11.72 13.01 -4.40
N ILE A 116 -11.17 13.95 -5.13
CA ILE A 116 -9.77 14.36 -5.01
C ILE A 116 -9.64 15.50 -4.00
N GLU A 117 -8.86 15.32 -2.94
CA GLU A 117 -8.60 16.35 -1.92
C GLU A 117 -7.51 17.35 -2.34
N THR A 118 -6.60 16.94 -3.21
CA THR A 118 -5.46 17.75 -3.67
C THR A 118 -5.47 17.87 -5.20
N PRO A 119 -6.50 18.53 -5.80
CA PRO A 119 -6.65 18.59 -7.25
C PRO A 119 -5.47 19.31 -7.93
N GLU A 120 -4.93 20.34 -7.32
CA GLU A 120 -3.79 21.09 -7.87
C GLU A 120 -2.53 20.24 -7.96
N THR A 121 -2.22 19.46 -6.91
CA THR A 121 -1.10 18.50 -6.90
C THR A 121 -1.29 17.41 -7.94
N VAL A 122 -2.54 16.92 -8.09
CA VAL A 122 -2.87 15.92 -9.13
C VAL A 122 -2.62 16.48 -10.53
N GLU A 123 -3.09 17.68 -10.84
CA GLU A 123 -2.87 18.29 -12.16
C GLU A 123 -1.38 18.56 -12.41
N ALA A 124 -0.63 19.00 -11.41
CA ALA A 124 0.81 19.19 -11.52
C ALA A 124 1.56 17.86 -11.79
N ALA A 125 1.13 16.76 -11.15
CA ALA A 125 1.73 15.45 -11.34
C ALA A 125 1.47 14.86 -12.75
N PHE A 126 0.41 15.29 -13.41
CA PHE A 126 0.07 14.87 -14.79
C PHE A 126 0.43 15.92 -15.86
N ALA A 127 1.30 16.87 -15.51
CA ALA A 127 1.77 17.87 -16.48
C ALA A 127 2.39 17.20 -17.72
N PRO A 128 2.05 17.65 -18.95
CA PRO A 128 2.51 17.02 -20.19
C PRO A 128 4.06 16.95 -20.29
N GLY A 129 4.55 15.81 -20.79
CA GLY A 129 6.00 15.62 -21.05
C GLY A 129 6.84 15.39 -19.80
N ARG A 130 6.24 15.27 -18.63
CA ARG A 130 6.95 15.10 -17.36
C ARG A 130 6.41 13.89 -16.59
N PRO A 131 6.89 12.67 -16.90
CA PRO A 131 6.47 11.47 -16.18
C PRO A 131 6.85 11.58 -14.70
N ALA A 132 6.04 10.98 -13.83
CA ALA A 132 6.21 11.06 -12.39
C ALA A 132 6.26 9.68 -11.73
N ILE A 133 6.77 9.66 -10.51
CA ILE A 133 6.83 8.50 -9.64
C ILE A 133 5.72 8.61 -8.60
N PHE A 134 4.82 7.62 -8.56
CA PHE A 134 3.78 7.53 -7.55
C PHE A 134 4.15 6.47 -6.51
N VAL A 135 4.40 6.93 -5.28
CA VAL A 135 4.75 6.07 -4.15
C VAL A 135 3.47 5.77 -3.38
N GLY A 136 2.99 4.55 -3.53
CA GLY A 136 1.86 4.05 -2.75
C GLY A 136 2.29 3.51 -1.38
N LEU A 137 1.30 3.19 -0.56
CA LEU A 137 1.47 2.51 0.71
C LEU A 137 0.34 1.49 0.89
N HIS A 138 0.51 0.50 1.79
CA HIS A 138 -0.52 -0.50 2.08
C HIS A 138 -1.69 0.13 2.86
N PHE A 139 -2.39 1.04 2.22
CA PHE A 139 -3.41 1.89 2.80
C PHE A 139 -4.68 1.94 1.95
N GLY A 140 -5.83 1.93 2.60
CA GLY A 140 -7.11 2.10 1.94
C GLY A 140 -7.33 1.13 0.78
N ALA A 141 -7.80 1.65 -0.33
CA ALA A 141 -8.03 0.92 -1.57
C ALA A 141 -6.77 1.01 -2.46
N ILE A 142 -5.72 0.27 -2.11
CA ILE A 142 -4.36 0.36 -2.69
C ILE A 142 -4.30 0.12 -4.22
N GLU A 143 -5.25 -0.59 -4.81
CA GLU A 143 -5.30 -0.78 -6.28
C GLU A 143 -5.76 0.51 -7.00
N LEU A 144 -6.57 1.36 -6.34
CA LEU A 144 -7.20 2.51 -6.98
C LEU A 144 -6.23 3.60 -7.44
N PRO A 145 -5.15 3.96 -6.71
CA PRO A 145 -4.16 4.90 -7.24
C PRO A 145 -3.57 4.46 -8.57
N ALA A 146 -3.24 3.17 -8.70
CA ALA A 146 -2.69 2.62 -9.93
C ALA A 146 -3.72 2.55 -11.06
N LEU A 147 -4.98 2.18 -10.76
CA LEU A 147 -6.08 2.19 -11.73
C LEU A 147 -6.40 3.61 -12.21
N TYR A 148 -6.44 4.59 -11.30
CA TYR A 148 -6.63 5.99 -11.63
C TYR A 148 -5.48 6.51 -12.50
N LEU A 149 -4.23 6.19 -12.16
CA LEU A 149 -3.07 6.52 -12.95
C LEU A 149 -3.19 5.96 -14.38
N ALA A 150 -3.45 4.67 -14.52
CA ALA A 150 -3.61 4.04 -15.84
C ALA A 150 -4.78 4.65 -16.64
N SER A 151 -5.88 5.02 -15.99
CA SER A 151 -7.01 5.68 -16.67
C SER A 151 -6.66 7.09 -17.22
N ARG A 152 -5.70 7.77 -16.59
CA ARG A 152 -5.25 9.12 -17.01
C ARG A 152 -4.20 9.07 -18.13
N VAL A 153 -3.32 8.07 -18.12
CA VAL A 153 -2.14 8.03 -18.99
C VAL A 153 -2.11 6.85 -19.98
N GLY A 154 -3.08 5.95 -19.90
CA GLY A 154 -3.19 4.74 -20.74
C GLY A 154 -2.33 3.58 -20.24
N GLU A 155 -1.04 3.79 -19.95
CA GLU A 155 -0.15 2.77 -19.41
C GLU A 155 0.67 3.33 -18.24
N ALA A 156 0.78 2.52 -17.19
CA ALA A 156 1.70 2.77 -16.07
C ALA A 156 2.48 1.49 -15.76
N VAL A 157 3.66 1.63 -15.14
CA VAL A 157 4.54 0.50 -14.81
C VAL A 157 4.71 0.40 -13.32
N GLY A 158 4.59 -0.81 -12.78
CA GLY A 158 4.80 -1.05 -11.35
C GLY A 158 5.41 -2.41 -11.04
N PRO A 159 6.19 -2.52 -9.95
CA PRO A 159 6.77 -3.78 -9.52
C PRO A 159 5.75 -4.62 -8.72
N MET A 160 5.91 -5.92 -8.77
CA MET A 160 5.20 -6.87 -7.93
C MET A 160 6.14 -7.95 -7.42
N GLU A 161 5.92 -8.40 -6.18
CA GLU A 161 6.61 -9.59 -5.65
C GLU A 161 6.31 -10.81 -6.52
N THR A 162 7.31 -11.70 -6.61
CA THR A 162 7.11 -13.01 -7.24
C THR A 162 6.37 -13.90 -6.23
N LEU A 163 5.19 -14.37 -6.61
CA LEU A 163 4.42 -15.31 -5.81
C LEU A 163 4.94 -16.74 -6.05
N ASP A 164 4.94 -17.58 -5.01
CA ASP A 164 5.34 -18.98 -5.10
C ASP A 164 4.43 -19.80 -6.05
N ASP A 165 3.19 -19.39 -6.20
CA ASP A 165 2.23 -20.01 -7.12
C ASP A 165 2.27 -19.31 -8.49
N PRO A 166 2.83 -19.93 -9.54
CA PRO A 166 2.96 -19.30 -10.86
C PRO A 166 1.61 -19.06 -11.55
N ASP A 167 0.59 -19.86 -11.26
CA ASP A 167 -0.75 -19.67 -11.84
C ASP A 167 -1.42 -18.45 -11.21
N LEU A 168 -1.23 -18.24 -9.89
CA LEU A 168 -1.72 -17.06 -9.17
C LEU A 168 -0.96 -15.81 -9.63
N GLN A 169 0.36 -15.89 -9.77
CA GLN A 169 1.19 -14.82 -10.35
C GLN A 169 0.65 -14.38 -11.72
N ALA A 170 0.44 -15.36 -12.61
CA ALA A 170 -0.06 -15.08 -13.95
C ALA A 170 -1.48 -14.47 -13.94
N TRP A 171 -2.31 -14.86 -12.97
CA TRP A 171 -3.64 -14.26 -12.80
C TRP A 171 -3.55 -12.77 -12.42
N PHE A 172 -2.71 -12.42 -11.43
CA PHE A 172 -2.50 -11.02 -11.03
C PHE A 172 -1.93 -10.17 -12.16
N VAL A 173 -0.91 -10.67 -12.86
CA VAL A 173 -0.30 -9.96 -14.00
C VAL A 173 -1.34 -9.69 -15.09
N ARG A 174 -2.16 -10.68 -15.44
CA ARG A 174 -3.23 -10.49 -16.43
C ARG A 174 -4.31 -9.52 -15.95
N SER A 175 -4.76 -9.65 -14.69
CA SER A 175 -5.78 -8.78 -14.11
C SER A 175 -5.36 -7.32 -14.11
N ARG A 176 -4.13 -7.03 -13.72
CA ARG A 176 -3.58 -5.67 -13.73
C ARG A 176 -3.25 -5.19 -15.14
N GLY A 177 -2.74 -6.08 -15.99
CA GLY A 177 -2.46 -5.75 -17.39
C GLY A 177 -3.72 -5.37 -18.18
N SER A 178 -4.87 -5.98 -17.89
CA SER A 178 -6.14 -5.64 -18.55
C SER A 178 -6.65 -4.22 -18.24
N VAL A 179 -6.07 -3.55 -17.26
CA VAL A 179 -6.44 -2.18 -16.85
C VAL A 179 -5.30 -1.18 -17.04
N GLY A 180 -4.31 -1.50 -17.89
CA GLY A 180 -3.23 -0.59 -18.25
C GLY A 180 -2.02 -0.59 -17.29
N LEU A 181 -1.90 -1.60 -16.42
CA LEU A 181 -0.77 -1.72 -15.51
C LEU A 181 0.22 -2.78 -15.99
N ARG A 182 1.37 -2.35 -16.50
CA ARG A 182 2.49 -3.24 -16.85
C ARG A 182 3.26 -3.63 -15.58
N ILE A 183 3.23 -4.90 -15.25
CA ILE A 183 3.87 -5.45 -14.05
C ILE A 183 5.29 -5.93 -14.38
N VAL A 184 6.25 -5.55 -13.53
CA VAL A 184 7.65 -5.98 -13.59
C VAL A 184 8.04 -6.71 -12.30
N GLY A 185 9.01 -7.63 -12.37
CA GLY A 185 9.52 -8.33 -11.18
C GLY A 185 10.33 -7.40 -10.28
N LEU A 186 10.37 -7.68 -8.97
CA LEU A 186 11.12 -6.86 -8.03
C LEU A 186 12.62 -6.80 -8.32
N ARG A 187 13.20 -7.90 -8.82
CA ARG A 187 14.64 -7.97 -9.14
C ARG A 187 15.03 -7.04 -10.28
N GLU A 188 14.15 -6.89 -11.26
CA GLU A 188 14.33 -6.07 -12.44
C GLU A 188 13.78 -4.65 -12.26
N ALA A 189 13.04 -4.39 -11.17
CA ALA A 189 12.26 -3.19 -10.96
C ALA A 189 13.07 -1.90 -11.18
N ARG A 190 14.25 -1.78 -10.58
CA ARG A 190 15.07 -0.56 -10.73
C ARG A 190 15.39 -0.28 -12.20
N ARG A 191 15.84 -1.27 -12.96
CA ARG A 191 16.18 -1.13 -14.38
C ARG A 191 14.95 -0.78 -15.22
N GLU A 192 13.88 -1.54 -15.04
CA GLU A 192 12.65 -1.40 -15.82
C GLU A 192 11.93 -0.07 -15.53
N LEU A 193 11.84 0.35 -14.25
CA LEU A 193 11.21 1.62 -13.89
C LEU A 193 12.03 2.82 -14.34
N THR A 194 13.38 2.74 -14.26
CA THR A 194 14.26 3.79 -14.80
C THR A 194 14.10 3.92 -16.31
N ALA A 195 14.03 2.80 -17.04
CA ALA A 195 13.81 2.80 -18.48
C ALA A 195 12.41 3.37 -18.83
N ALA A 196 11.38 2.99 -18.10
CA ALA A 196 10.02 3.51 -18.28
C ALA A 196 9.96 5.03 -18.11
N LEU A 197 10.51 5.58 -17.03
CA LEU A 197 10.55 7.02 -16.78
C LEU A 197 11.30 7.77 -17.91
N ARG A 198 12.44 7.24 -18.36
CA ARG A 198 13.20 7.82 -19.47
C ARG A 198 12.45 7.78 -20.80
N ALA A 199 11.57 6.80 -20.98
CA ALA A 199 10.68 6.69 -22.13
C ALA A 199 9.40 7.53 -22.02
N GLY A 200 9.23 8.32 -20.95
CA GLY A 200 8.06 9.16 -20.75
C GLY A 200 6.88 8.43 -20.08
N THR A 201 7.09 7.22 -19.55
CA THR A 201 6.03 6.44 -18.92
C THR A 201 6.02 6.65 -17.41
N TYR A 202 4.84 6.82 -16.85
CA TYR A 202 4.63 6.97 -15.41
C TYR A 202 4.87 5.65 -14.65
N VAL A 203 5.37 5.74 -13.43
CA VAL A 203 5.60 4.56 -12.60
C VAL A 203 4.91 4.66 -11.24
N GLY A 204 4.46 3.51 -10.74
CA GLY A 204 3.89 3.38 -9.39
C GLY A 204 4.55 2.26 -8.62
N LEU A 205 4.90 2.49 -7.35
CA LEU A 205 5.47 1.47 -6.48
C LEU A 205 5.05 1.68 -5.04
N VAL A 206 4.91 0.58 -4.27
CA VAL A 206 4.57 0.63 -2.85
C VAL A 206 5.86 0.77 -2.04
N GLY A 207 5.91 1.71 -1.08
CA GLY A 207 7.13 2.11 -0.40
C GLY A 207 7.08 2.13 1.13
N ASP A 208 6.07 1.55 1.77
CA ASP A 208 5.93 1.56 3.24
C ASP A 208 6.44 0.29 3.94
N ARG A 209 7.05 -0.66 3.18
CA ARG A 209 7.66 -1.88 3.72
C ARG A 209 8.98 -2.18 3.03
N ASP A 210 10.01 -2.45 3.83
CA ASP A 210 11.29 -2.95 3.30
C ASP A 210 11.25 -4.47 3.17
N LEU A 211 11.01 -4.95 1.94
CA LEU A 211 10.94 -6.37 1.61
C LEU A 211 12.32 -6.97 1.31
N THR A 212 13.30 -6.14 1.04
CA THR A 212 14.64 -6.57 0.57
C THR A 212 15.70 -6.49 1.65
N GLY A 213 15.42 -5.86 2.79
CA GLY A 213 16.39 -5.63 3.87
C GLY A 213 17.40 -4.51 3.58
N GLY A 214 17.30 -3.86 2.42
CA GLY A 214 18.20 -2.76 1.99
C GLY A 214 17.73 -1.35 2.34
N GLY A 215 16.67 -1.23 3.16
CA GLY A 215 16.10 0.04 3.56
C GLY A 215 16.96 0.83 4.55
N THR A 216 16.61 2.10 4.72
CA THR A 216 17.21 3.00 5.72
C THR A 216 16.31 3.18 6.93
N LEU A 217 16.92 3.44 8.09
CA LEU A 217 16.17 3.89 9.26
C LEU A 217 15.77 5.35 9.06
N THR A 218 14.48 5.59 9.16
CA THR A 218 13.86 6.90 8.95
C THR A 218 12.81 7.12 10.03
N ASP A 219 12.70 8.33 10.55
CA ASP A 219 11.63 8.65 11.50
C ASP A 219 10.25 8.46 10.83
N LEU A 220 9.40 7.69 11.49
CA LEU A 220 8.01 7.48 11.12
C LEU A 220 7.19 7.41 12.41
N PHE A 221 6.30 8.35 12.62
CA PHE A 221 5.53 8.53 13.85
C PHE A 221 6.43 8.59 15.11
N GLY A 222 7.50 9.39 15.03
CA GLY A 222 8.41 9.68 16.13
C GLY A 222 9.33 8.53 16.52
N ALA A 223 9.50 7.52 15.66
CA ALA A 223 10.42 6.41 15.93
C ALA A 223 11.08 5.89 14.65
N PRO A 224 12.32 5.35 14.72
CA PRO A 224 13.04 4.86 13.57
C PRO A 224 12.39 3.60 12.99
N ALA A 225 11.79 3.73 11.82
CA ALA A 225 11.25 2.66 11.00
C ALA A 225 12.17 2.35 9.82
N ARG A 226 12.18 1.11 9.35
CA ARG A 226 12.96 0.74 8.17
C ARG A 226 12.12 0.89 6.91
N LEU A 227 12.45 1.88 6.08
CA LEU A 227 11.77 2.16 4.81
C LEU A 227 12.69 1.89 3.61
N PRO A 228 12.15 1.42 2.46
CA PRO A 228 12.94 1.14 1.27
C PRO A 228 13.49 2.41 0.63
N LEU A 229 14.74 2.35 0.17
CA LEU A 229 15.38 3.45 -0.56
C LEU A 229 14.97 3.52 -2.04
N GLY A 230 14.31 2.48 -2.56
CA GLY A 230 13.99 2.34 -3.99
C GLY A 230 13.30 3.57 -4.60
N PRO A 231 12.20 4.07 -4.03
CA PRO A 231 11.51 5.26 -4.54
C PRO A 231 12.40 6.51 -4.60
N ALA A 232 13.16 6.77 -3.52
CA ALA A 232 14.07 7.91 -3.44
C ALA A 232 15.21 7.81 -4.46
N LEU A 233 15.82 6.64 -4.58
CA LEU A 233 16.89 6.41 -5.55
C LEU A 233 16.40 6.57 -6.99
N LEU A 234 15.19 6.11 -7.29
CA LEU A 234 14.58 6.25 -8.60
C LEU A 234 14.36 7.74 -8.95
N ALA A 235 13.82 8.53 -8.03
CA ALA A 235 13.64 9.97 -8.21
C ALA A 235 14.97 10.69 -8.44
N ILE A 236 15.99 10.40 -7.64
CA ILE A 236 17.33 11.00 -7.75
C ILE A 236 18.01 10.63 -9.09
N GLU A 237 17.89 9.39 -9.54
CA GLU A 237 18.56 8.90 -10.75
C GLU A 237 17.90 9.38 -12.05
N THR A 238 16.60 9.62 -12.01
CA THR A 238 15.85 10.02 -13.22
C THR A 238 15.54 11.52 -13.26
N GLY A 239 15.60 12.21 -12.12
CA GLY A 239 15.14 13.59 -11.98
C GLY A 239 13.61 13.72 -12.07
N ALA A 240 12.88 12.61 -12.08
CA ALA A 240 11.44 12.63 -12.13
C ALA A 240 10.85 13.10 -10.78
N PRO A 241 9.78 13.91 -10.80
CA PRO A 241 9.05 14.28 -9.58
C PRO A 241 8.45 13.03 -8.93
N ALA A 242 8.38 13.06 -7.61
CA ALA A 242 7.82 11.96 -6.82
C ALA A 242 6.65 12.46 -5.97
N TYR A 243 5.62 11.64 -5.85
CA TYR A 243 4.42 11.93 -5.08
C TYR A 243 4.02 10.71 -4.27
N VAL A 244 3.52 10.91 -3.06
CA VAL A 244 2.85 9.86 -2.31
C VAL A 244 1.38 9.84 -2.72
N ALA A 245 0.91 8.71 -3.23
CA ALA A 245 -0.45 8.52 -3.72
C ALA A 245 -1.25 7.60 -2.80
N ALA A 246 -2.40 8.04 -2.33
CA ALA A 246 -3.26 7.26 -1.46
C ALA A 246 -4.74 7.45 -1.79
N VAL A 247 -5.51 6.38 -1.62
CA VAL A 247 -6.96 6.41 -1.76
C VAL A 247 -7.60 5.73 -0.55
N ARG A 248 -8.25 6.52 0.32
CA ARG A 248 -9.01 5.99 1.45
C ARG A 248 -10.46 5.73 1.09
N ARG A 249 -11.05 4.78 1.76
CA ARG A 249 -12.49 4.49 1.65
C ARG A 249 -13.29 5.48 2.47
N ALA A 250 -14.30 6.10 1.84
CA ALA A 250 -15.24 7.01 2.50
C ALA A 250 -16.65 6.40 2.66
N GLY A 251 -16.85 5.19 2.14
CA GLY A 251 -18.09 4.42 2.19
C GLY A 251 -18.16 3.38 1.11
N PRO A 252 -19.30 2.66 0.97
CA PRO A 252 -19.48 1.73 -0.14
C PRO A 252 -19.34 2.44 -1.49
N GLY A 253 -18.40 1.99 -2.31
CA GLY A 253 -18.14 2.52 -3.65
C GLY A 253 -17.72 3.98 -3.72
N ARG A 254 -17.40 4.62 -2.61
CA ARG A 254 -16.94 6.02 -2.54
C ARG A 254 -15.57 6.08 -1.90
N TYR A 255 -14.70 6.86 -2.53
CA TYR A 255 -13.30 6.96 -2.15
C TYR A 255 -12.85 8.41 -2.12
N ILE A 256 -11.78 8.67 -1.39
CA ILE A 256 -11.13 9.98 -1.35
C ILE A 256 -9.66 9.76 -1.71
N GLY A 257 -9.24 10.40 -2.79
CA GLY A 257 -7.88 10.39 -3.30
C GLY A 257 -7.07 11.58 -2.80
N ARG A 258 -5.86 11.34 -2.39
CA ARG A 258 -4.90 12.35 -1.96
C ARG A 258 -3.54 12.09 -2.58
N LEU A 259 -2.92 13.15 -3.06
CA LEU A 259 -1.57 13.15 -3.58
C LEU A 259 -0.74 14.15 -2.77
N GLU A 260 0.41 13.71 -2.27
CA GLU A 260 1.33 14.53 -1.49
C GLU A 260 2.65 14.68 -2.24
N ASP A 261 3.15 15.91 -2.33
CA ASP A 261 4.47 16.17 -2.88
C ASP A 261 5.58 15.53 -2.03
N VAL A 262 6.63 15.07 -2.70
CA VAL A 262 7.85 14.56 -2.08
C VAL A 262 9.01 15.50 -2.42
N ASP A 263 9.61 16.08 -1.40
CA ASP A 263 10.84 16.86 -1.57
C ASP A 263 12.00 15.91 -1.91
N VAL A 264 12.45 15.95 -3.16
CA VAL A 264 13.61 15.19 -3.62
C VAL A 264 14.88 16.00 -3.30
N ALA A 265 15.72 15.49 -2.39
CA ALA A 265 16.93 16.16 -1.99
C ALA A 265 17.92 16.29 -3.14
N MET A 266 18.43 17.50 -3.37
CA MET A 266 19.34 17.82 -4.48
C MET A 266 20.79 17.93 -4.05
N GLU A 267 21.07 18.18 -2.77
CA GLU A 267 22.41 18.42 -2.22
C GLU A 267 22.93 17.24 -1.40
N GLY A 268 24.25 17.11 -1.31
CA GLY A 268 24.92 16.05 -0.58
C GLY A 268 25.25 14.81 -1.43
N SER A 269 25.87 13.83 -0.77
CA SER A 269 26.19 12.54 -1.37
C SER A 269 24.92 11.80 -1.80
N ARG A 270 25.03 10.84 -2.70
CA ARG A 270 23.90 10.01 -3.15
C ARG A 270 23.17 9.35 -1.98
N ARG A 271 23.89 8.90 -0.96
CA ARG A 271 23.32 8.26 0.23
C ARG A 271 22.53 9.26 1.08
N GLU A 272 23.10 10.44 1.34
CA GLU A 272 22.43 11.49 2.10
C GLU A 272 21.15 11.95 1.40
N ARG A 273 21.22 12.18 0.08
CA ARG A 273 20.06 12.53 -0.73
C ARG A 273 18.97 11.46 -0.66
N ALA A 274 19.33 10.18 -0.80
CA ALA A 274 18.37 9.09 -0.72
C ALA A 274 17.72 9.00 0.66
N THR A 275 18.49 9.17 1.74
CA THR A 275 17.96 9.17 3.11
C THR A 275 17.02 10.36 3.34
N ALA A 276 17.40 11.56 2.93
CA ALA A 276 16.60 12.77 3.07
C ALA A 276 15.28 12.70 2.26
N THR A 277 15.35 12.19 1.02
CA THR A 277 14.15 11.96 0.19
C THR A 277 13.24 10.89 0.81
N THR A 278 13.80 9.81 1.37
CA THR A 278 13.01 8.79 2.09
C THR A 278 12.33 9.39 3.33
N ALA A 279 13.00 10.31 4.05
CA ALA A 279 12.39 11.02 5.16
C ALA A 279 11.22 11.93 4.69
N SER A 280 11.32 12.55 3.51
CA SER A 280 10.20 13.29 2.93
C SER A 280 9.01 12.37 2.59
N ILE A 281 9.27 11.19 2.03
CA ILE A 281 8.24 10.16 1.79
C ILE A 281 7.58 9.74 3.11
N ALA A 282 8.36 9.49 4.17
CA ALA A 282 7.84 9.12 5.49
C ALA A 282 6.88 10.19 6.05
N ARG A 283 7.24 11.47 5.98
CA ARG A 283 6.36 12.57 6.40
C ARG A 283 5.06 12.63 5.57
N ALA A 284 5.13 12.34 4.28
CA ALA A 284 3.93 12.25 3.44
C ALA A 284 3.06 11.05 3.84
N PHE A 285 3.64 9.90 4.17
CA PHE A 285 2.90 8.75 4.71
C PHE A 285 2.19 9.10 6.03
N GLU A 286 2.86 9.82 6.95
CA GLU A 286 2.25 10.26 8.20
C GLU A 286 1.01 11.13 7.97
N ARG A 287 1.06 12.05 6.99
CA ARG A 287 -0.08 12.90 6.66
C ARG A 287 -1.27 12.08 6.14
N VAL A 288 -1.00 11.13 5.26
CA VAL A 288 -2.02 10.26 4.67
C VAL A 288 -2.62 9.30 5.71
N ILE A 289 -1.78 8.66 6.52
CA ILE A 289 -2.22 7.70 7.52
C ILE A 289 -3.03 8.39 8.63
N ALA A 290 -2.71 9.64 8.96
CA ALA A 290 -3.44 10.42 9.97
C ALA A 290 -4.94 10.53 9.67
N ASP A 291 -5.34 10.53 8.40
CA ASP A 291 -6.73 10.68 7.98
C ASP A 291 -7.59 9.41 8.21
N ALA A 292 -6.96 8.22 8.26
CA ALA A 292 -7.64 6.95 8.50
C ALA A 292 -6.65 5.85 8.90
N PRO A 293 -6.06 5.91 10.12
CA PRO A 293 -5.00 4.97 10.53
C PRO A 293 -5.47 3.50 10.55
N GLU A 294 -6.78 3.26 10.73
CA GLU A 294 -7.39 1.93 10.61
C GLU A 294 -7.37 1.37 9.18
N GLN A 295 -7.08 2.19 8.18
CA GLN A 295 -6.96 1.72 6.81
C GLN A 295 -5.53 1.40 6.39
N TRP A 296 -4.54 1.62 7.24
CA TRP A 296 -3.15 1.27 6.99
C TRP A 296 -2.84 -0.15 7.47
N TRP A 297 -2.95 -1.11 6.57
CA TRP A 297 -2.84 -2.52 6.92
C TRP A 297 -1.40 -3.08 6.89
N ALA A 298 -0.37 -2.25 6.60
CA ALA A 298 1.02 -2.60 6.90
C ALA A 298 1.26 -2.82 8.41
N VAL A 299 0.37 -2.32 9.27
CA VAL A 299 0.40 -2.53 10.73
C VAL A 299 0.42 -3.99 11.17
N PHE A 300 0.07 -4.93 10.30
CA PHE A 300 0.15 -6.37 10.57
C PHE A 300 1.57 -6.93 10.52
N PHE A 301 2.55 -6.12 10.11
CA PHE A 301 3.95 -6.50 9.96
C PHE A 301 4.83 -5.70 10.93
N PRO A 302 6.02 -6.18 11.30
CA PRO A 302 6.95 -5.40 12.09
C PRO A 302 7.50 -4.25 11.26
N ILE A 303 7.02 -3.02 11.53
CA ILE A 303 7.47 -1.79 10.86
C ILE A 303 8.65 -1.20 11.60
N TRP A 304 8.54 -1.16 12.93
CA TRP A 304 9.58 -0.65 13.81
C TRP A 304 10.36 -1.82 14.43
N PRO A 305 11.70 -1.78 14.40
CA PRO A 305 12.54 -2.87 14.93
C PRO A 305 12.29 -3.17 16.42
N ASP A 306 12.02 -2.14 17.23
CA ASP A 306 11.75 -2.26 18.66
C ASP A 306 10.37 -2.86 19.00
N LEU A 307 9.45 -2.87 18.04
CA LEU A 307 8.12 -3.49 18.16
C LEU A 307 8.02 -4.85 17.45
N ALA A 308 9.11 -5.33 16.86
CA ALA A 308 9.16 -6.65 16.25
C ALA A 308 8.99 -7.74 17.32
N PRO A 309 8.34 -8.88 17.00
CA PRO A 309 8.30 -10.01 17.91
C PRO A 309 9.72 -10.46 18.24
N VAL A 310 10.00 -10.69 19.51
CA VAL A 310 11.26 -11.31 19.93
C VAL A 310 11.27 -12.72 19.33
N ARG A 311 12.14 -12.97 18.34
CA ARG A 311 12.39 -14.33 17.89
C ARG A 311 13.07 -15.08 19.04
N PRO A 312 12.55 -16.24 19.47
CA PRO A 312 13.32 -17.09 20.36
C PRO A 312 14.68 -17.36 19.71
N PRO A 313 15.78 -17.43 20.48
CA PRO A 313 17.07 -17.78 19.93
C PRO A 313 16.91 -19.13 19.17
N THR A 314 17.31 -19.15 17.91
CA THR A 314 17.42 -20.41 17.17
C THR A 314 18.39 -21.28 17.95
N GLU A 315 17.93 -22.46 18.40
CA GLU A 315 18.84 -23.45 18.97
C GLU A 315 20.01 -23.63 18.01
N PRO A 316 21.25 -23.61 18.53
CA PRO A 316 22.40 -23.87 17.67
C PRO A 316 22.21 -25.25 17.03
N GLU A 317 22.29 -25.29 15.69
CA GLU A 317 22.31 -26.56 14.97
C GLU A 317 23.41 -27.43 15.62
N SER A 318 22.99 -28.55 16.19
CA SER A 318 23.91 -29.53 16.77
C SER A 318 24.84 -29.98 15.63
N PRO A 319 26.17 -29.89 15.80
CA PRO A 319 27.10 -30.42 14.80
C PRO A 319 26.91 -31.93 14.71
N GLY A 320 26.36 -32.39 13.56
CA GLY A 320 26.30 -33.79 13.16
C GLY A 320 27.60 -34.21 12.47
#